data_6f3339bfd90f4d3cf7145c8361618126
#
_entry.id   6f3339bfd90f4d3cf7145c8361618126
#
_cell.length_a   1.000
_cell.length_b   1.000
_cell.length_c   1.000
_cell.angle_alpha   90.00
_cell.angle_beta   90.00
_cell.angle_gamma   90.00
#
_symmetry.space_group_name_H-M   'P 1'
#
loop_
_entity.id
_entity.type
_entity.pdbx_description
1 polymer ?
#
loop_
_entity_poly.entity_id
_entity_poly.type
_entity_poly.pdbx_seq_one_letter_code
_entity_poly.pdbx_strand_id
1 'polypeptide(L)'
;CHSHRQSQVALSQIGNDNHGQQMIKDFFGHNYNGQSISQRILRRDFNIQVLMPLACHFLELLRTKSHNCSVLFSDVFEDEEPNEKVLKGFRDFFGFNFQDLEWKYNSEVVTNIVMKSFDALVKKISAIMYTYNCDIIVLSGRPATLPPLKDLFMKYYAVAPNRLIQLSSYYVGDWYPFGNNTGYIRNPKTVVAVGAMIG
;
A
#
# COMPACT_ATOMS: atom_id res chain seq x y z
N CYS A 1 8.48 12.61 -24.86
CA CYS A 1 7.04 12.83 -25.15
C CYS A 1 6.40 11.77 -26.06
N HIS A 2 7.10 11.22 -27.07
CA HIS A 2 6.47 10.23 -27.98
C HIS A 2 6.39 8.82 -27.37
N SER A 3 7.40 8.37 -26.66
CA SER A 3 7.50 7.08 -25.98
C SER A 3 6.43 6.94 -24.89
N HIS A 4 6.24 7.94 -24.03
CA HIS A 4 5.21 7.96 -22.99
C HIS A 4 3.80 7.73 -23.52
N ARG A 5 3.45 8.38 -24.63
CA ARG A 5 2.13 8.25 -25.24
C ARG A 5 1.88 6.86 -25.82
N GLN A 6 2.91 6.24 -26.40
CA GLN A 6 2.84 4.89 -26.95
C GLN A 6 2.67 3.83 -25.84
N SER A 7 3.37 3.95 -24.72
CA SER A 7 3.29 3.01 -23.60
C SER A 7 1.93 3.08 -22.87
N GLN A 8 1.35 4.26 -22.72
CA GLN A 8 0.00 4.43 -22.14
C GLN A 8 -1.10 3.88 -23.07
N VAL A 9 -0.98 4.08 -24.38
CA VAL A 9 -1.91 3.51 -25.37
C VAL A 9 -1.81 1.98 -25.36
N ALA A 10 -0.61 1.42 -25.28
CA ALA A 10 -0.40 -0.03 -25.18
C ALA A 10 -1.05 -0.61 -23.91
N LEU A 11 -0.90 0.02 -22.75
CA LEU A 11 -1.55 -0.40 -21.49
C LEU A 11 -3.08 -0.36 -21.58
N SER A 12 -3.65 0.69 -22.14
CA SER A 12 -5.10 0.80 -22.29
C SER A 12 -5.66 -0.23 -23.28
N GLN A 13 -4.92 -0.58 -24.30
CA GLN A 13 -5.30 -1.64 -25.24
C GLN A 13 -5.20 -3.03 -24.60
N ILE A 14 -4.13 -3.30 -23.83
CA ILE A 14 -3.97 -4.56 -23.08
C ILE A 14 -5.11 -4.77 -22.09
N GLY A 15 -5.60 -3.71 -21.44
CA GLY A 15 -6.71 -3.80 -20.49
C GLY A 15 -8.08 -4.08 -21.12
N ASN A 16 -8.25 -3.81 -22.41
CA ASN A 16 -9.54 -3.86 -23.08
C ASN A 16 -9.78 -5.12 -23.92
N ASP A 17 -8.75 -5.90 -24.21
CA ASP A 17 -8.91 -7.17 -24.94
C ASP A 17 -8.70 -8.40 -24.03
N ASN A 18 -9.27 -9.52 -24.43
CA ASN A 18 -9.18 -10.78 -23.67
C ASN A 18 -7.74 -11.29 -23.58
N HIS A 19 -6.92 -11.07 -24.60
CA HIS A 19 -5.53 -11.48 -24.64
C HIS A 19 -4.69 -10.66 -23.66
N GLY A 20 -4.84 -9.36 -23.65
CA GLY A 20 -4.16 -8.47 -22.72
C GLY A 20 -4.55 -8.71 -21.27
N GLN A 21 -5.84 -8.97 -21.00
CA GLN A 21 -6.28 -9.37 -19.66
C GLN A 21 -5.64 -10.68 -19.22
N GLN A 22 -5.46 -11.63 -20.14
CA GLN A 22 -4.76 -12.87 -19.83
C GLN A 22 -3.28 -12.62 -19.55
N MET A 23 -2.59 -11.77 -20.34
CA MET A 23 -1.20 -11.36 -20.07
C MET A 23 -1.05 -10.74 -18.67
N ILE A 24 -1.97 -9.86 -18.27
CA ILE A 24 -1.99 -9.26 -16.92
C ILE A 24 -2.14 -10.35 -15.86
N LYS A 25 -3.07 -11.29 -16.03
CA LYS A 25 -3.26 -12.42 -15.11
C LYS A 25 -2.04 -13.32 -15.04
N ASP A 26 -1.39 -13.58 -16.16
CA ASP A 26 -0.20 -14.43 -16.25
C ASP A 26 1.02 -13.76 -15.61
N PHE A 27 1.15 -12.45 -15.69
CA PHE A 27 2.25 -11.72 -15.08
C PHE A 27 2.00 -11.35 -13.61
N PHE A 28 0.81 -10.84 -13.26
CA PHE A 28 0.48 -10.32 -11.93
C PHE A 28 -0.42 -11.23 -11.10
N GLY A 29 -1.06 -12.23 -11.72
CA GLY A 29 -2.02 -13.11 -11.04
C GLY A 29 -1.36 -14.10 -10.08
N HIS A 30 -2.18 -14.82 -9.33
CA HIS A 30 -1.73 -15.80 -8.33
C HIS A 30 -1.43 -17.19 -8.92
N ASN A 31 -1.77 -17.42 -10.18
CA ASN A 31 -1.56 -18.71 -10.81
C ASN A 31 -0.14 -18.82 -11.36
N TYR A 32 0.59 -19.82 -10.89
CA TYR A 32 1.95 -20.14 -11.32
C TYR A 32 2.03 -21.42 -12.14
N ASN A 33 0.88 -22.03 -12.48
CA ASN A 33 0.84 -23.26 -13.25
C ASN A 33 1.40 -23.04 -14.67
N GLY A 34 2.26 -23.94 -15.11
CA GLY A 34 2.88 -23.86 -16.44
C GLY A 34 4.02 -22.87 -16.57
N GLN A 35 4.34 -22.08 -15.55
CA GLN A 35 5.46 -21.13 -15.59
C GLN A 35 6.78 -21.78 -15.23
N SER A 36 7.83 -21.40 -15.97
CA SER A 36 9.21 -21.79 -15.68
C SER A 36 9.69 -21.17 -14.34
N ILE A 37 10.75 -21.71 -13.77
CA ILE A 37 11.38 -21.19 -12.55
C ILE A 37 11.83 -19.72 -12.77
N SER A 38 12.40 -19.41 -13.93
CA SER A 38 12.86 -18.07 -14.27
C SER A 38 11.70 -17.05 -14.32
N GLN A 39 10.56 -17.43 -14.87
CA GLN A 39 9.36 -16.57 -14.88
C GLN A 39 8.82 -16.30 -13.47
N ARG A 40 8.82 -17.32 -12.59
CA ARG A 40 8.40 -17.17 -11.19
C ARG A 40 9.34 -16.23 -10.40
N ILE A 41 10.64 -16.35 -10.64
CA ILE A 41 11.65 -15.47 -10.04
C ILE A 41 11.43 -14.03 -10.53
N LEU A 42 11.28 -13.82 -11.84
CA LEU A 42 11.04 -12.50 -12.42
C LEU A 42 9.78 -11.85 -11.81
N ARG A 43 8.68 -12.58 -11.70
CA ARG A 43 7.43 -12.06 -11.11
C ARG A 43 7.61 -11.70 -9.63
N ARG A 44 8.28 -12.56 -8.86
CA ARG A 44 8.58 -12.27 -7.45
C ARG A 44 9.41 -11.01 -7.32
N ASP A 45 10.47 -10.90 -8.12
CA ASP A 45 11.40 -9.78 -8.05
C ASP A 45 10.72 -8.48 -8.53
N PHE A 46 9.87 -8.54 -9.55
CA PHE A 46 9.05 -7.42 -9.98
C PHE A 46 8.07 -6.97 -8.88
N ASN A 47 7.41 -7.90 -8.21
CA ASN A 47 6.52 -7.57 -7.10
C ASN A 47 7.25 -6.86 -5.95
N ILE A 48 8.45 -7.33 -5.61
CA ILE A 48 9.24 -6.79 -4.50
C ILE A 48 9.88 -5.44 -4.88
N GLN A 49 10.49 -5.36 -6.06
CA GLN A 49 11.29 -4.19 -6.44
C GLN A 49 10.48 -3.09 -7.12
N VAL A 50 9.30 -3.40 -7.66
CA VAL A 50 8.49 -2.44 -8.42
C VAL A 50 7.12 -2.21 -7.79
N LEU A 51 6.29 -3.26 -7.67
CA LEU A 51 4.91 -3.07 -7.22
C LEU A 51 4.82 -2.68 -5.73
N MET A 52 5.68 -3.23 -4.89
CA MET A 52 5.66 -2.91 -3.46
C MET A 52 6.08 -1.46 -3.19
N PRO A 53 7.18 -0.92 -3.74
CA PRO A 53 7.50 0.50 -3.61
C PRO A 53 6.40 1.42 -4.17
N LEU A 54 5.85 1.12 -5.34
CA LEU A 54 4.75 1.88 -5.93
C LEU A 54 3.50 1.89 -5.03
N ALA A 55 3.11 0.73 -4.50
CA ALA A 55 2.00 0.64 -3.56
C ALA A 55 2.28 1.40 -2.27
N CYS A 56 3.49 1.33 -1.73
CA CYS A 56 3.90 2.09 -0.56
C CYS A 56 3.82 3.60 -0.81
N HIS A 57 4.24 4.06 -1.99
CA HIS A 57 4.13 5.46 -2.38
C HIS A 57 2.66 5.92 -2.42
N PHE A 58 1.77 5.14 -3.03
CA PHE A 58 0.33 5.46 -3.06
C PHE A 58 -0.31 5.47 -1.67
N LEU A 59 0.09 4.56 -0.78
CA LEU A 59 -0.39 4.56 0.61
C LEU A 59 0.15 5.76 1.40
N GLU A 60 1.36 6.23 1.08
CA GLU A 60 1.92 7.43 1.67
C GLU A 60 1.16 8.69 1.20
N LEU A 61 0.84 8.80 -0.08
CA LEU A 61 -0.02 9.86 -0.61
C LEU A 61 -1.39 9.87 0.07
N LEU A 62 -1.97 8.70 0.33
CA LEU A 62 -3.22 8.57 1.07
C LEU A 62 -3.07 9.03 2.52
N ARG A 63 -1.99 8.64 3.19
CA ARG A 63 -1.69 9.01 4.58
C ARG A 63 -1.51 10.51 4.75
N THR A 64 -0.86 11.16 3.80
CA THR A 64 -0.62 12.62 3.77
C THR A 64 -1.80 13.41 3.23
N LYS A 65 -2.91 12.73 2.88
CA LYS A 65 -4.13 13.33 2.30
C LYS A 65 -3.83 14.14 1.04
N SER A 66 -2.92 13.64 0.22
CA SER A 66 -2.55 14.27 -1.03
C SER A 66 -3.72 14.32 -2.00
N HIS A 67 -3.75 15.38 -2.83
CA HIS A 67 -4.72 15.49 -3.92
C HIS A 67 -4.44 14.46 -5.01
N ASN A 68 -5.43 14.23 -5.86
CA ASN A 68 -5.24 13.39 -7.05
C ASN A 68 -4.13 13.98 -7.93
N CYS A 69 -3.17 13.15 -8.28
CA CYS A 69 -2.00 13.57 -9.05
C CYS A 69 -1.51 12.46 -9.99
N SER A 70 -0.63 12.84 -10.90
CA SER A 70 0.16 11.90 -11.68
C SER A 70 1.41 11.53 -10.90
N VAL A 71 1.79 10.26 -10.95
CA VAL A 71 3.01 9.71 -10.33
C VAL A 71 3.89 9.16 -11.45
N LEU A 72 5.11 9.63 -11.53
CA LEU A 72 6.11 9.20 -12.49
C LEU A 72 7.02 8.14 -11.87
N PHE A 73 7.78 7.44 -12.71
CA PHE A 73 8.78 6.47 -12.25
C PHE A 73 9.79 7.10 -11.29
N SER A 74 10.29 8.29 -11.62
CA SER A 74 11.22 9.06 -10.79
C SER A 74 10.68 9.37 -9.38
N ASP A 75 9.38 9.61 -9.23
CA ASP A 75 8.78 9.96 -7.94
C ASP A 75 8.81 8.79 -6.95
N VAL A 76 8.90 7.56 -7.47
CA VAL A 76 8.88 6.32 -6.68
C VAL A 76 10.27 5.75 -6.48
N PHE A 77 11.15 5.89 -7.48
CA PHE A 77 12.44 5.19 -7.57
C PHE A 77 13.64 6.15 -7.63
N GLU A 78 13.51 7.36 -7.05
CA GLU A 78 14.60 8.35 -7.01
C GLU A 78 15.84 7.83 -6.27
N ASP A 79 15.62 7.15 -5.14
CA ASP A 79 16.71 6.68 -4.26
C ASP A 79 17.21 5.26 -4.61
N GLU A 80 16.34 4.40 -5.13
CA GLU A 80 16.65 2.98 -5.39
C GLU A 80 15.91 2.48 -6.61
N GLU A 81 16.61 2.36 -7.73
CA GLU A 81 16.03 1.83 -8.96
C GLU A 81 15.92 0.29 -8.92
N PRO A 82 14.83 -0.28 -9.49
CA PRO A 82 14.71 -1.70 -9.69
C PRO A 82 15.83 -2.25 -10.58
N ASN A 83 16.22 -3.51 -10.33
CA ASN A 83 17.26 -4.16 -11.12
C ASN A 83 16.91 -4.17 -12.61
N GLU A 84 17.90 -3.86 -13.46
CA GLU A 84 17.73 -3.81 -14.93
C GLU A 84 17.15 -5.11 -15.51
N LYS A 85 17.50 -6.27 -14.94
CA LYS A 85 16.94 -7.57 -15.37
C LYS A 85 15.42 -7.65 -15.15
N VAL A 86 14.94 -7.03 -14.09
CA VAL A 86 13.49 -6.99 -13.75
C VAL A 86 12.76 -6.09 -14.74
N LEU A 87 13.29 -4.91 -15.01
CA LEU A 87 12.72 -3.96 -15.97
C LEU A 87 12.76 -4.50 -17.39
N LYS A 88 13.88 -5.14 -17.78
CA LYS A 88 14.00 -5.83 -19.06
C LYS A 88 12.99 -6.98 -19.18
N GLY A 89 12.83 -7.80 -18.15
CA GLY A 89 11.86 -8.89 -18.17
C GLY A 89 10.42 -8.41 -18.34
N PHE A 90 10.06 -7.27 -17.75
CA PHE A 90 8.78 -6.62 -17.97
C PHE A 90 8.64 -6.15 -19.44
N ARG A 91 9.65 -5.46 -19.96
CA ARG A 91 9.66 -4.98 -21.35
C ARG A 91 9.56 -6.13 -22.36
N ASP A 92 10.31 -7.21 -22.12
CA ASP A 92 10.30 -8.39 -23.01
C ASP A 92 8.92 -9.09 -23.00
N PHE A 93 8.18 -8.99 -21.89
CA PHE A 93 6.84 -9.59 -21.77
C PHE A 93 5.73 -8.69 -22.35
N PHE A 94 5.74 -7.40 -22.06
CA PHE A 94 4.68 -6.46 -22.44
C PHE A 94 5.00 -5.63 -23.69
N GLY A 95 6.24 -5.57 -24.17
CA GLY A 95 6.65 -4.84 -25.35
C GLY A 95 6.87 -3.33 -25.16
N PHE A 96 6.82 -2.81 -23.92
CA PHE A 96 7.11 -1.40 -23.60
C PHE A 96 7.83 -1.29 -22.25
N ASN A 97 8.46 -0.12 -22.02
CA ASN A 97 9.21 0.09 -20.79
C ASN A 97 8.27 0.47 -19.64
N PHE A 98 8.49 -0.12 -18.48
CA PHE A 98 7.78 0.23 -17.24
C PHE A 98 8.07 1.69 -16.81
N GLN A 99 9.29 2.15 -17.04
CA GLN A 99 9.75 3.50 -16.72
C GLN A 99 9.02 4.61 -17.50
N ASP A 100 8.43 4.26 -18.64
CA ASP A 100 7.66 5.20 -19.47
C ASP A 100 6.19 5.34 -19.00
N LEU A 101 5.80 4.65 -17.94
CA LEU A 101 4.44 4.70 -17.44
C LEU A 101 4.22 5.88 -16.48
N GLU A 102 3.07 6.49 -16.61
CA GLU A 102 2.54 7.49 -15.69
C GLU A 102 1.32 6.90 -14.97
N TRP A 103 1.35 6.88 -13.65
CA TRP A 103 0.25 6.37 -12.85
C TRP A 103 -0.58 7.52 -12.31
N LYS A 104 -1.89 7.37 -12.39
CA LYS A 104 -2.82 8.34 -11.81
C LYS A 104 -3.18 7.92 -10.39
N TYR A 105 -2.68 8.64 -9.41
CA TYR A 105 -3.15 8.53 -8.05
C TYR A 105 -4.55 9.15 -7.93
N ASN A 106 -5.49 8.36 -7.43
CA ASN A 106 -6.83 8.82 -7.07
C ASN A 106 -7.13 8.37 -5.64
N SER A 107 -7.30 9.33 -4.74
CA SER A 107 -7.47 9.09 -3.30
C SER A 107 -8.71 8.24 -2.99
N GLU A 108 -9.81 8.44 -3.72
CA GLU A 108 -11.04 7.67 -3.54
C GLU A 108 -10.85 6.20 -3.96
N VAL A 109 -10.22 5.97 -5.11
CA VAL A 109 -9.91 4.61 -5.60
C VAL A 109 -9.01 3.87 -4.61
N VAL A 110 -7.94 4.52 -4.14
CA VAL A 110 -7.00 3.90 -3.17
C VAL A 110 -7.71 3.65 -1.83
N THR A 111 -8.53 4.59 -1.35
CA THR A 111 -9.37 4.43 -0.16
C THR A 111 -10.27 3.20 -0.28
N ASN A 112 -10.99 3.07 -1.38
CA ASN A 112 -11.90 1.94 -1.62
C ASN A 112 -11.15 0.60 -1.68
N ILE A 113 -9.96 0.56 -2.28
CA ILE A 113 -9.11 -0.64 -2.30
C ILE A 113 -8.68 -1.01 -0.88
N VAL A 114 -8.22 -0.04 -0.09
CA VAL A 114 -7.82 -0.27 1.32
C VAL A 114 -9.01 -0.79 2.13
N MET A 115 -10.15 -0.10 2.07
CA MET A 115 -11.36 -0.51 2.79
C MET A 115 -11.78 -1.93 2.41
N LYS A 116 -11.85 -2.24 1.12
CA LYS A 116 -12.23 -3.58 0.64
C LYS A 116 -11.24 -4.67 1.08
N SER A 117 -9.95 -4.36 1.08
CA SER A 117 -8.90 -5.30 1.48
C SER A 117 -8.94 -5.64 2.97
N PHE A 118 -9.33 -4.68 3.82
CA PHE A 118 -9.37 -4.87 5.28
C PHE A 118 -10.77 -5.19 5.82
N ASP A 119 -11.84 -5.08 5.03
CA ASP A 119 -13.23 -5.21 5.48
C ASP A 119 -13.49 -6.51 6.26
N ALA A 120 -13.15 -7.66 5.66
CA ALA A 120 -13.38 -8.96 6.30
C ALA A 120 -12.56 -9.14 7.58
N LEU A 121 -11.32 -8.63 7.60
CA LEU A 121 -10.44 -8.71 8.78
C LEU A 121 -10.98 -7.84 9.92
N VAL A 122 -11.28 -6.57 9.63
CA VAL A 122 -11.78 -5.62 10.63
C VAL A 122 -13.13 -6.08 11.18
N LYS A 123 -14.02 -6.60 10.33
CA LYS A 123 -15.29 -7.19 10.77
C LYS A 123 -15.09 -8.32 11.78
N LYS A 124 -14.16 -9.25 11.52
CA LYS A 124 -13.84 -10.36 12.43
C LYS A 124 -13.25 -9.86 13.76
N ILE A 125 -12.29 -8.93 13.69
CA ILE A 125 -11.67 -8.34 14.89
C ILE A 125 -12.73 -7.60 15.70
N SER A 126 -13.61 -6.83 15.08
CA SER A 126 -14.70 -6.10 15.75
C SER A 126 -15.67 -7.04 16.47
N ALA A 127 -15.97 -8.21 15.88
CA ALA A 127 -16.80 -9.21 16.54
C ALA A 127 -16.11 -9.78 17.81
N ILE A 128 -14.80 -10.01 17.75
CA ILE A 128 -14.02 -10.43 18.92
C ILE A 128 -14.04 -9.35 20.00
N MET A 129 -13.79 -8.10 19.63
CA MET A 129 -13.80 -6.95 20.54
C MET A 129 -15.16 -6.79 21.23
N TYR A 130 -16.24 -7.00 20.48
CA TYR A 130 -17.59 -6.98 21.03
C TYR A 130 -17.80 -8.07 22.10
N THR A 131 -17.30 -9.30 21.84
CA THR A 131 -17.38 -10.42 22.79
C THR A 131 -16.64 -10.12 24.09
N TYR A 132 -15.51 -9.42 24.02
CA TYR A 132 -14.73 -9.02 25.21
C TYR A 132 -15.19 -7.70 25.83
N ASN A 133 -16.21 -7.05 25.29
CA ASN A 133 -16.72 -5.76 25.74
C ASN A 133 -15.62 -4.70 25.92
N CYS A 134 -14.81 -4.52 24.88
CA CYS A 134 -13.65 -3.61 24.94
C CYS A 134 -14.09 -2.15 25.04
N ASP A 135 -13.66 -1.46 26.07
CA ASP A 135 -13.97 -0.03 26.29
C ASP A 135 -13.05 0.90 25.48
N ILE A 136 -11.82 0.49 25.24
CA ILE A 136 -10.80 1.27 24.52
C ILE A 136 -10.15 0.37 23.48
N ILE A 137 -9.96 0.92 22.30
CA ILE A 137 -9.28 0.28 21.18
C ILE A 137 -8.04 1.08 20.84
N VAL A 138 -6.89 0.43 20.82
CA VAL A 138 -5.61 1.04 20.42
C VAL A 138 -5.17 0.44 19.10
N LEU A 139 -5.13 1.27 18.06
CA LEU A 139 -4.64 0.89 16.74
C LEU A 139 -3.15 1.15 16.64
N SER A 140 -2.39 0.09 16.45
CA SER A 140 -0.93 0.10 16.30
C SER A 140 -0.49 -0.52 14.99
N GLY A 141 0.78 -0.32 14.63
CA GLY A 141 1.38 -0.83 13.41
C GLY A 141 1.14 0.06 12.18
N ARG A 142 1.80 -0.27 11.07
CA ARG A 142 1.74 0.55 9.84
C ARG A 142 0.33 0.68 9.24
N PRO A 143 -0.49 -0.36 9.13
CA PRO A 143 -1.83 -0.21 8.59
C PRO A 143 -2.69 0.76 9.39
N ALA A 144 -2.50 0.83 10.71
CA ALA A 144 -3.24 1.74 11.58
C ALA A 144 -3.00 3.23 11.29
N THR A 145 -1.97 3.58 10.51
CA THR A 145 -1.73 4.96 10.07
C THR A 145 -2.62 5.39 8.91
N LEU A 146 -3.28 4.45 8.24
CA LEU A 146 -4.15 4.72 7.10
C LEU A 146 -5.50 5.27 7.57
N PRO A 147 -5.91 6.47 7.10
CA PRO A 147 -7.17 7.08 7.53
C PRO A 147 -8.40 6.19 7.36
N PRO A 148 -8.58 5.45 6.24
CA PRO A 148 -9.76 4.61 6.03
C PRO A 148 -9.91 3.47 7.04
N LEU A 149 -8.83 3.05 7.68
CA LEU A 149 -8.90 1.95 8.64
C LEU A 149 -9.63 2.35 9.92
N LYS A 150 -9.45 3.58 10.38
CA LYS A 150 -10.22 4.12 11.51
C LYS A 150 -11.71 4.12 11.21
N ASP A 151 -12.09 4.62 10.04
CA ASP A 151 -13.49 4.67 9.62
C ASP A 151 -14.10 3.28 9.51
N LEU A 152 -13.32 2.31 9.04
CA LEU A 152 -13.74 0.92 8.95
C LEU A 152 -13.99 0.28 10.33
N PHE A 153 -13.13 0.55 11.32
CA PHE A 153 -13.38 0.13 12.71
C PHE A 153 -14.63 0.78 13.28
N MET A 154 -14.81 2.09 13.07
CA MET A 154 -16.02 2.80 13.53
C MET A 154 -17.31 2.25 12.89
N LYS A 155 -17.23 1.75 11.66
CA LYS A 155 -18.35 1.11 10.97
C LYS A 155 -18.81 -0.18 11.66
N TYR A 156 -17.86 -1.02 12.13
CA TYR A 156 -18.16 -2.34 12.66
C TYR A 156 -18.21 -2.41 14.18
N TYR A 157 -17.62 -1.46 14.88
CA TYR A 157 -17.60 -1.39 16.32
C TYR A 157 -17.93 0.02 16.80
N ALA A 158 -19.16 0.21 17.24
CA ALA A 158 -19.69 1.52 17.66
C ALA A 158 -19.12 1.93 19.03
N VAL A 159 -17.90 2.43 19.06
CA VAL A 159 -17.32 3.08 20.25
C VAL A 159 -17.30 4.60 20.05
N ALA A 160 -17.29 5.33 21.15
CA ALA A 160 -17.08 6.76 21.09
C ALA A 160 -15.74 7.08 20.41
N PRO A 161 -15.66 8.12 19.54
CA PRO A 161 -14.45 8.43 18.77
C PRO A 161 -13.17 8.62 19.60
N ASN A 162 -13.28 9.08 20.83
CA ASN A 162 -12.18 9.24 21.77
C ASN A 162 -11.70 7.92 22.41
N ARG A 163 -12.43 6.83 22.23
CA ARG A 163 -12.04 5.48 22.69
C ARG A 163 -11.34 4.65 21.61
N LEU A 164 -11.27 5.16 20.37
CA LEU A 164 -10.50 4.57 19.29
C LEU A 164 -9.22 5.40 19.06
N ILE A 165 -8.14 4.93 19.64
CA ILE A 165 -6.85 5.62 19.69
C ILE A 165 -5.95 5.09 18.57
N GLN A 166 -5.58 5.96 17.62
CA GLN A 166 -4.52 5.67 16.65
C GLN A 166 -3.18 6.14 17.24
N LEU A 167 -2.24 5.24 17.45
CA LEU A 167 -0.96 5.59 18.06
C LEU A 167 -0.15 6.57 17.22
N SER A 168 -0.28 6.57 15.89
CA SER A 168 0.37 7.53 15.00
C SER A 168 -0.10 8.98 15.17
N SER A 169 -1.26 9.19 15.76
CA SER A 169 -1.81 10.50 16.09
C SER A 169 -1.89 10.77 17.59
N TYR A 170 -1.20 9.94 18.38
CA TYR A 170 -1.16 10.11 19.84
C TYR A 170 0.02 11.00 20.23
N TYR A 171 -0.28 12.10 20.96
CA TYR A 171 0.72 13.02 21.44
C TYR A 171 1.42 12.45 22.68
N VAL A 172 2.72 12.33 22.63
CA VAL A 172 3.57 11.79 23.69
C VAL A 172 4.57 12.80 24.25
N GLY A 173 4.69 13.98 23.61
CA GLY A 173 5.69 14.97 24.01
C GLY A 173 7.13 14.53 23.71
N ASP A 174 8.08 15.11 24.44
CA ASP A 174 9.52 14.95 24.17
C ASP A 174 10.15 13.71 24.81
N TRP A 175 9.42 13.03 25.69
CA TRP A 175 9.98 11.88 26.41
C TRP A 175 10.10 10.62 25.54
N TYR A 176 9.33 10.55 24.45
CA TYR A 176 9.29 9.36 23.61
C TYR A 176 10.46 9.38 22.60
N PRO A 177 11.40 8.39 22.65
CA PRO A 177 12.65 8.47 21.89
C PRO A 177 12.47 8.38 20.36
N PHE A 178 11.34 7.92 19.88
CA PHE A 178 11.01 7.78 18.46
C PHE A 178 9.85 8.69 18.05
N GLY A 179 9.62 9.77 18.77
CA GLY A 179 8.68 10.83 18.42
C GLY A 179 9.13 11.60 17.17
N ASN A 180 8.21 12.30 16.56
CA ASN A 180 8.56 13.33 15.57
C ASN A 180 8.84 14.66 16.29
N ASN A 181 9.33 15.66 15.53
CA ASN A 181 9.65 17.00 16.07
C ASN A 181 8.41 17.74 16.64
N THR A 182 7.21 17.22 16.44
CA THR A 182 5.95 17.76 16.96
C THR A 182 5.39 16.97 18.14
N GLY A 183 6.15 16.00 18.68
CA GLY A 183 5.77 15.21 19.85
C GLY A 183 4.78 14.08 19.61
N TYR A 184 4.59 13.65 18.36
CA TYR A 184 3.73 12.51 18.02
C TYR A 184 4.57 11.26 17.73
N ILE A 185 3.97 10.09 17.88
CA ILE A 185 4.61 8.81 17.54
C ILE A 185 4.79 8.72 16.03
N ARG A 186 6.04 8.79 15.55
CA ARG A 186 6.35 8.69 14.12
C ARG A 186 6.10 7.28 13.56
N ASN A 187 6.53 6.26 14.31
CA ASN A 187 6.39 4.87 13.89
C ASN A 187 5.71 4.05 14.99
N PRO A 188 4.43 3.69 14.84
CA PRO A 188 3.71 2.92 15.85
C PRO A 188 4.31 1.55 16.20
N LYS A 189 5.21 1.00 15.36
CA LYS A 189 5.91 -0.24 15.67
C LYS A 189 6.88 -0.11 16.85
N THR A 190 7.41 1.09 17.09
CA THR A 190 8.37 1.33 18.17
C THR A 190 7.73 1.29 19.56
N VAL A 191 6.42 1.41 19.65
CA VAL A 191 5.68 1.46 20.93
C VAL A 191 5.90 0.20 21.76
N VAL A 192 5.93 -0.96 21.13
CA VAL A 192 6.18 -2.24 21.83
C VAL A 192 7.60 -2.27 22.42
N ALA A 193 8.60 -1.82 21.64
CA ALA A 193 9.98 -1.78 22.12
C ALA A 193 10.15 -0.78 23.27
N VAL A 194 9.55 0.41 23.17
CA VAL A 194 9.59 1.42 24.25
C VAL A 194 8.86 0.92 25.48
N GLY A 195 7.69 0.30 25.33
CA GLY A 195 6.95 -0.31 26.44
C GLY A 195 7.76 -1.38 27.18
N ALA A 196 8.47 -2.23 26.44
CA ALA A 196 9.35 -3.25 27.02
C ALA A 196 10.61 -2.69 27.71
N MET A 197 11.01 -1.46 27.40
CA MET A 197 12.13 -0.79 28.08
C MET A 197 11.72 -0.10 29.40
N ILE A 198 10.45 0.23 29.56
CA ILE A 198 9.92 0.98 30.72
C ILE A 198 9.33 0.04 31.78
N GLY A 199 8.83 -1.11 31.35
CA GLY A 199 8.24 -2.15 32.22
C GLY A 199 9.27 -3.11 32.77
#